data_c7a9b47cfceba2de44a284288e3a7eca
#
_entry.id   c7a9b47cfceba2de44a284288e3a7eca
#
_cell.length_a   1.000
_cell.length_b   1.000
_cell.length_c   1.000
_cell.angle_alpha   90.00
_cell.angle_beta   90.00
_cell.angle_gamma   90.00
#
_symmetry.space_group_name_H-M   'P 1'
#
loop_
_entity.id
_entity.type
_entity.pdbx_description
1 polymer ?
#
loop_
_entity_poly.entity_id
_entity_poly.type
_entity_poly.pdbx_seq_one_letter_code
_entity_poly.pdbx_strand_id
1 'polypeptide(L)'
;MKNFDELLKKYADFIVRVGVNPQPGQVLIINCALEGAPLARLCVRSAFEAGARDVQVNWTDDAVTRTRMELGSEEALTDHKGWQLRRYLDYAETEGGVCVLHLIADDPEVFAGLDGAKISRVNSANRAFMQPWREYTMNDRVQW
;
A
#
# COMPACT_ATOMS: atom_id res chain seq x y z
N MET A 1 9.58 -0.71 27.30
CA MET A 1 9.16 -1.68 26.26
C MET A 1 7.68 -2.04 26.37
N LYS A 2 7.19 -2.56 27.49
CA LYS A 2 5.74 -2.89 27.63
C LYS A 2 4.81 -1.72 27.30
N ASN A 3 5.16 -0.50 27.66
CA ASN A 3 4.35 0.69 27.35
C ASN A 3 4.33 1.04 25.85
N PHE A 4 5.43 0.79 25.13
CA PHE A 4 5.50 1.05 23.69
C PHE A 4 4.64 0.06 22.90
N ASP A 5 4.71 -1.22 23.23
CA ASP A 5 3.91 -2.26 22.55
C ASP A 5 2.40 -2.05 22.75
N GLU A 6 2.01 -1.66 23.97
CA GLU A 6 0.62 -1.31 24.27
C GLU A 6 0.15 -0.05 23.51
N LEU A 7 1.01 0.94 23.41
CA LEU A 7 0.73 2.17 22.63
C LEU A 7 0.61 1.85 21.14
N LEU A 8 1.52 1.03 20.62
CA LEU A 8 1.51 0.64 19.21
C LEU A 8 0.22 -0.13 18.86
N LYS A 9 -0.23 -1.00 19.75
CA LYS A 9 -1.50 -1.71 19.60
C LYS A 9 -2.68 -0.75 19.59
N LYS A 10 -2.75 0.17 20.55
CA LYS A 10 -3.82 1.19 20.61
C LYS A 10 -3.80 2.07 19.37
N TYR A 11 -2.62 2.39 18.86
CA TYR A 11 -2.46 3.17 17.64
C TYR A 11 -2.96 2.41 16.41
N ALA A 12 -2.64 1.12 16.29
CA ALA A 12 -3.16 0.26 15.22
C ALA A 12 -4.71 0.18 15.27
N ASP A 13 -5.28 -0.01 16.46
CA ASP A 13 -6.73 -0.04 16.64
C ASP A 13 -7.37 1.30 16.23
N PHE A 14 -6.75 2.41 16.59
CA PHE A 14 -7.23 3.74 16.21
C PHE A 14 -7.17 3.95 14.69
N ILE A 15 -6.05 3.62 14.05
CA ILE A 15 -5.88 3.74 12.59
C ILE A 15 -6.97 2.94 11.87
N VAL A 16 -7.16 1.70 12.28
CA VAL A 16 -8.08 0.78 11.60
C VAL A 16 -9.53 1.15 11.87
N ARG A 17 -9.92 1.29 13.15
CA ARG A 17 -11.33 1.44 13.53
C ARG A 17 -11.87 2.85 13.34
N VAL A 18 -11.03 3.86 13.44
CA VAL A 18 -11.41 5.28 13.31
C VAL A 18 -10.96 5.84 11.97
N GLY A 19 -9.72 5.55 11.56
CA GLY A 19 -9.15 6.06 10.31
C GLY A 19 -9.80 5.42 9.09
N VAL A 20 -9.39 4.21 8.76
CA VAL A 20 -9.89 3.47 7.57
C VAL A 20 -11.33 3.03 7.75
N ASN A 21 -11.68 2.59 8.94
CA ASN A 21 -13.02 2.12 9.32
C ASN A 21 -13.58 1.07 8.34
N PRO A 22 -12.92 -0.09 8.19
CA PRO A 22 -13.40 -1.11 7.28
C PRO A 22 -14.81 -1.57 7.69
N GLN A 23 -15.72 -1.57 6.73
CA GLN A 23 -17.07 -2.04 6.96
C GLN A 23 -17.12 -3.57 6.94
N PRO A 24 -18.07 -4.22 7.65
CA PRO A 24 -18.22 -5.67 7.61
C PRO A 24 -18.30 -6.18 6.17
N GLY A 25 -17.49 -7.20 5.84
CA GLY A 25 -17.43 -7.79 4.52
C GLY A 25 -16.51 -7.10 3.52
N GLN A 26 -15.92 -5.96 3.85
CA GLN A 26 -14.90 -5.32 3.02
C GLN A 26 -13.55 -6.04 3.11
N VAL A 27 -12.78 -5.97 2.05
CA VAL A 27 -11.35 -6.33 2.05
C VAL A 27 -10.53 -5.08 2.38
N LEU A 28 -9.57 -5.20 3.29
CA LEU A 28 -8.59 -4.15 3.55
C LEU A 28 -7.29 -4.47 2.80
N ILE A 29 -6.82 -3.53 1.99
CA ILE A 29 -5.48 -3.56 1.40
C ILE A 29 -4.57 -2.63 2.21
N ILE A 30 -3.48 -3.17 2.73
CA ILE A 30 -2.44 -2.40 3.42
C ILE A 30 -1.22 -2.31 2.53
N ASN A 31 -0.83 -1.11 2.14
CA ASN A 31 0.45 -0.87 1.47
C ASN A 31 1.46 -0.40 2.51
N CYS A 32 2.57 -1.10 2.66
CA CYS A 32 3.52 -0.84 3.74
C CYS A 32 4.96 -1.20 3.34
N ALA A 33 5.90 -0.33 3.69
CA ALA A 33 7.32 -0.68 3.65
C ALA A 33 7.66 -1.69 4.76
N LEU A 34 8.69 -2.51 4.56
CA LEU A 34 9.07 -3.56 5.52
C LEU A 34 9.36 -3.00 6.92
N GLU A 35 9.87 -1.79 7.01
CA GLU A 35 10.14 -1.08 8.26
C GLU A 35 8.86 -0.88 9.10
N GLY A 36 7.72 -0.75 8.45
CA GLY A 36 6.40 -0.63 9.09
C GLY A 36 5.76 -1.96 9.50
N ALA A 37 6.41 -3.10 9.27
CA ALA A 37 5.83 -4.42 9.49
C ALA A 37 5.26 -4.66 10.92
N PRO A 38 5.88 -4.19 12.01
CA PRO A 38 5.31 -4.36 13.34
C PRO A 38 3.91 -3.72 13.47
N LEU A 39 3.73 -2.51 12.94
CA LEU A 39 2.45 -1.80 12.95
C LEU A 39 1.45 -2.47 11.99
N ALA A 40 1.88 -2.83 10.79
CA ALA A 40 1.02 -3.48 9.79
C ALA A 40 0.42 -4.79 10.32
N ARG A 41 1.20 -5.61 11.02
CA ARG A 41 0.72 -6.87 11.64
C ARG A 41 -0.37 -6.63 12.68
N LEU A 42 -0.25 -5.56 13.46
CA LEU A 42 -1.28 -5.17 14.43
C LEU A 42 -2.54 -4.65 13.72
N CYS A 43 -2.38 -3.87 12.63
CA CYS A 43 -3.48 -3.41 11.82
C CYS A 43 -4.25 -4.59 11.17
N VAL A 44 -3.55 -5.62 10.68
CA VAL A 44 -4.17 -6.84 10.16
C VAL A 44 -5.07 -7.49 11.21
N ARG A 45 -4.57 -7.68 12.42
CA ARG A 45 -5.35 -8.24 13.54
C ARG A 45 -6.58 -7.37 13.84
N SER A 46 -6.38 -6.07 14.01
CA SER A 46 -7.45 -5.13 14.31
C SER A 46 -8.53 -5.11 13.23
N ALA A 47 -8.15 -5.22 11.96
CA ALA A 47 -9.08 -5.25 10.84
C ALA A 47 -9.98 -6.50 10.85
N PHE A 48 -9.42 -7.68 11.09
CA PHE A 48 -10.23 -8.90 11.24
C PHE A 48 -11.15 -8.82 12.45
N GLU A 49 -10.67 -8.31 13.59
CA GLU A 49 -11.48 -8.07 14.79
C GLU A 49 -12.61 -7.04 14.55
N ALA A 50 -12.44 -6.14 13.60
CA ALA A 50 -13.44 -5.15 13.17
C ALA A 50 -14.45 -5.71 12.14
N GLY A 51 -14.25 -6.93 11.65
CA GLY A 51 -15.16 -7.59 10.71
C GLY A 51 -14.75 -7.53 9.24
N ALA A 52 -13.50 -7.15 8.93
CA ALA A 52 -12.98 -7.24 7.58
C ALA A 52 -13.09 -8.68 7.04
N ARG A 53 -13.51 -8.83 5.79
CA ARG A 53 -13.61 -10.14 5.12
C ARG A 53 -12.25 -10.77 4.92
N ASP A 54 -11.28 -9.96 4.51
CA ASP A 54 -9.89 -10.36 4.29
C ASP A 54 -8.98 -9.13 4.41
N VAL A 55 -7.70 -9.37 4.63
CA VAL A 55 -6.68 -8.31 4.68
C VAL A 55 -5.49 -8.73 3.82
N GLN A 56 -5.19 -7.93 2.81
CA GLN A 56 -4.06 -8.13 1.91
C GLN A 56 -2.98 -7.11 2.21
N VAL A 57 -1.74 -7.55 2.39
CA VAL A 57 -0.61 -6.65 2.64
C VAL A 57 0.33 -6.65 1.44
N ASN A 58 0.54 -5.47 0.87
CA ASN A 58 1.51 -5.24 -0.18
C ASN A 58 2.78 -4.67 0.44
N TRP A 59 3.82 -5.47 0.49
CA TRP A 59 5.10 -5.08 1.04
C TRP A 59 5.98 -4.40 -0.01
N THR A 60 6.67 -3.35 0.40
CA THR A 60 7.76 -2.73 -0.36
C THR A 60 9.05 -2.78 0.46
N ASP A 61 10.17 -2.82 -0.25
CA ASP A 61 11.51 -2.81 0.34
C ASP A 61 12.32 -1.74 -0.37
N ASP A 62 12.81 -0.76 0.37
CA ASP A 62 13.53 0.38 -0.18
C ASP A 62 14.84 -0.03 -0.83
N ALA A 63 15.55 -1.00 -0.26
CA ALA A 63 16.79 -1.52 -0.85
C ALA A 63 16.53 -2.21 -2.19
N VAL A 64 15.46 -3.00 -2.29
CA VAL A 64 15.03 -3.62 -3.55
C VAL A 64 14.59 -2.56 -4.56
N THR A 65 13.80 -1.59 -4.12
CA THR A 65 13.32 -0.49 -4.96
C THR A 65 14.47 0.32 -5.53
N ARG A 66 15.45 0.67 -4.68
CA ARG A 66 16.66 1.39 -5.10
C ARG A 66 17.47 0.58 -6.12
N THR A 67 17.74 -0.69 -5.81
CA THR A 67 18.53 -1.56 -6.70
C THR A 67 17.87 -1.74 -8.06
N ARG A 68 16.54 -1.92 -8.08
CA ARG A 68 15.77 -2.00 -9.34
C ARG A 68 15.87 -0.72 -10.14
N MET A 69 15.76 0.44 -9.50
CA MET A 69 15.85 1.73 -10.16
C MET A 69 17.26 2.01 -10.70
N GLU A 70 18.28 1.60 -9.96
CA GLU A 70 19.68 1.77 -10.34
C GLU A 70 20.08 0.86 -11.51
N LEU A 71 19.79 -0.43 -11.42
CA LEU A 71 20.30 -1.47 -12.31
C LEU A 71 19.33 -1.92 -13.39
N GLY A 72 18.02 -1.76 -13.16
CA GLY A 72 16.97 -2.14 -14.11
C GLY A 72 16.95 -1.21 -15.32
N SER A 73 16.69 -1.76 -16.51
CA SER A 73 16.47 -0.95 -17.70
C SER A 73 15.13 -0.20 -17.58
N GLU A 74 15.06 1.00 -18.14
CA GLU A 74 13.83 1.78 -18.17
C GLU A 74 12.70 1.02 -18.88
N GLU A 75 13.02 0.33 -19.98
CA GLU A 75 12.09 -0.53 -20.71
C GLU A 75 11.45 -1.58 -19.79
N ALA A 76 12.28 -2.32 -19.03
CA ALA A 76 11.77 -3.35 -18.12
C ALA A 76 10.99 -2.78 -16.95
N LEU A 77 11.40 -1.63 -16.43
CA LEU A 77 10.73 -0.97 -15.30
C LEU A 77 9.39 -0.33 -15.68
N THR A 78 9.17 -0.06 -16.95
CA THR A 78 7.92 0.50 -17.48
C THR A 78 7.02 -0.55 -18.16
N ASP A 79 7.49 -1.77 -18.30
CA ASP A 79 6.71 -2.90 -18.83
C ASP A 79 5.80 -3.49 -17.74
N HIS A 80 4.75 -2.76 -17.40
CA HIS A 80 3.79 -3.16 -16.37
C HIS A 80 2.95 -4.36 -16.80
N LYS A 81 2.71 -5.28 -15.89
CA LYS A 81 1.86 -6.46 -16.11
C LYS A 81 0.48 -6.25 -15.51
N GLY A 82 -0.54 -6.71 -16.22
CA GLY A 82 -1.94 -6.50 -15.86
C GLY A 82 -2.30 -6.92 -14.43
N TRP A 83 -1.68 -7.97 -13.89
CA TRP A 83 -1.94 -8.44 -12.53
C TRP A 83 -1.62 -7.37 -11.45
N GLN A 84 -0.66 -6.49 -11.72
CA GLN A 84 -0.28 -5.41 -10.78
C GLN A 84 -1.42 -4.42 -10.54
N LEU A 85 -2.23 -4.16 -11.56
CA LEU A 85 -3.42 -3.32 -11.47
C LEU A 85 -4.62 -4.13 -10.97
N ARG A 86 -4.81 -5.34 -11.50
CA ARG A 86 -5.95 -6.19 -11.15
C ARG A 86 -5.98 -6.60 -9.69
N ARG A 87 -4.84 -6.68 -9.02
CA ARG A 87 -4.77 -6.94 -7.57
C ARG A 87 -5.55 -5.92 -6.73
N TYR A 88 -5.81 -4.74 -7.28
CA TYR A 88 -6.65 -3.72 -6.66
C TYR A 88 -8.08 -3.75 -7.21
N LEU A 89 -8.21 -3.77 -8.54
CA LEU A 89 -9.50 -3.68 -9.20
C LEU A 89 -10.39 -4.89 -8.90
N ASP A 90 -9.83 -6.09 -8.88
CA ASP A 90 -10.59 -7.31 -8.60
C ASP A 90 -11.23 -7.25 -7.20
N TYR A 91 -10.55 -6.66 -6.21
CA TYR A 91 -11.16 -6.43 -4.90
C TYR A 91 -12.17 -5.30 -4.88
N ALA A 92 -11.93 -4.22 -5.63
CA ALA A 92 -12.87 -3.11 -5.72
C ALA A 92 -14.19 -3.51 -6.38
N GLU A 93 -14.15 -4.44 -7.33
CA GLU A 93 -15.29 -4.97 -8.07
C GLU A 93 -15.98 -6.16 -7.36
N THR A 94 -15.39 -6.68 -6.29
CA THR A 94 -15.98 -7.78 -5.50
C THR A 94 -17.09 -7.25 -4.58
N GLU A 95 -18.10 -8.07 -4.31
CA GLU A 95 -19.14 -7.76 -3.34
C GLU A 95 -18.54 -7.41 -1.97
N GLY A 96 -19.01 -6.32 -1.37
CA GLY A 96 -18.46 -5.74 -0.15
C GLY A 96 -17.42 -4.66 -0.41
N GLY A 97 -16.71 -4.72 -1.54
CA GLY A 97 -15.73 -3.73 -1.92
C GLY A 97 -14.42 -3.78 -1.12
N VAL A 98 -13.65 -2.73 -1.24
CA VAL A 98 -12.31 -2.61 -0.66
C VAL A 98 -12.12 -1.29 0.06
N CYS A 99 -11.28 -1.28 1.09
CA CYS A 99 -10.70 -0.09 1.68
C CYS A 99 -9.18 -0.21 1.69
N VAL A 100 -8.47 0.91 1.78
CA VAL A 100 -7.01 0.95 1.64
C VAL A 100 -6.38 1.72 2.78
N LEU A 101 -5.29 1.19 3.30
CA LEU A 101 -4.44 1.83 4.30
C LEU A 101 -3.02 1.94 3.75
N HIS A 102 -2.47 3.14 3.76
CA HIS A 102 -1.07 3.40 3.44
C HIS A 102 -0.28 3.65 4.72
N LEU A 103 0.64 2.75 5.05
CA LEU A 103 1.60 2.92 6.13
C LEU A 103 2.93 3.37 5.52
N ILE A 104 3.16 4.68 5.56
CA ILE A 104 4.35 5.29 4.97
C ILE A 104 5.49 5.20 5.96
N ALA A 105 6.46 4.36 5.66
CA ALA A 105 7.70 4.18 6.41
C ALA A 105 8.91 4.14 5.47
N ASP A 106 8.75 4.71 4.27
CA ASP A 106 9.76 4.72 3.23
C ASP A 106 10.87 5.72 3.58
N ASP A 107 12.10 5.41 3.15
CA ASP A 107 13.23 6.33 3.23
C ASP A 107 13.05 7.46 2.19
N PRO A 108 12.93 8.72 2.60
CA PRO A 108 12.81 9.84 1.65
C PRO A 108 14.05 10.00 0.75
N GLU A 109 15.20 9.47 1.17
CA GLU A 109 16.47 9.51 0.44
C GLU A 109 16.72 8.26 -0.42
N VAL A 110 15.73 7.38 -0.56
CA VAL A 110 15.88 6.08 -1.26
C VAL A 110 16.50 6.20 -2.66
N PHE A 111 16.23 7.29 -3.38
CA PHE A 111 16.75 7.55 -4.72
C PHE A 111 17.91 8.55 -4.77
N ALA A 112 18.46 8.95 -3.63
CA ALA A 112 19.56 9.89 -3.60
C ALA A 112 20.77 9.40 -4.44
N GLY A 113 21.28 10.27 -5.31
CA GLY A 113 22.41 9.98 -6.19
C GLY A 113 22.11 9.18 -7.45
N LEU A 114 20.85 8.80 -7.68
CA LEU A 114 20.42 8.11 -8.91
C LEU A 114 20.01 9.10 -10.02
N ASP A 115 19.84 8.59 -11.25
CA ASP A 115 19.36 9.37 -12.39
C ASP A 115 17.92 9.84 -12.19
N GLY A 116 17.75 11.11 -11.83
CA GLY A 116 16.45 11.72 -11.58
C GLY A 116 15.51 11.74 -12.80
N ALA A 117 16.08 11.86 -14.02
CA ALA A 117 15.28 11.84 -15.25
C ALA A 117 14.68 10.45 -15.51
N LYS A 118 15.46 9.39 -15.33
CA LYS A 118 14.99 8.00 -15.39
C LYS A 118 13.89 7.75 -14.35
N ILE A 119 14.12 8.14 -13.10
CA ILE A 119 13.16 7.99 -12.00
C ILE A 119 11.84 8.67 -12.35
N SER A 120 11.90 9.90 -12.86
CA SER A 120 10.71 10.66 -13.26
C SER A 120 9.90 9.95 -14.36
N ARG A 121 10.58 9.43 -15.39
CA ARG A 121 9.91 8.71 -16.48
C ARG A 121 9.27 7.39 -16.00
N VAL A 122 9.98 6.61 -15.18
CA VAL A 122 9.44 5.36 -14.62
C VAL A 122 8.24 5.64 -13.72
N ASN A 123 8.32 6.64 -12.85
CA ASN A 123 7.21 7.01 -11.97
C ASN A 123 6.01 7.53 -12.76
N SER A 124 6.23 8.30 -13.83
CA SER A 124 5.15 8.77 -14.71
C SER A 124 4.46 7.63 -15.43
N ALA A 125 5.21 6.65 -15.93
CA ALA A 125 4.66 5.45 -16.55
C ALA A 125 3.84 4.61 -15.56
N ASN A 126 4.34 4.42 -14.34
CA ASN A 126 3.61 3.72 -13.29
C ASN A 126 2.30 4.45 -12.92
N ARG A 127 2.34 5.77 -12.81
CA ARG A 127 1.15 6.58 -12.53
C ARG A 127 0.10 6.45 -13.62
N ALA A 128 0.52 6.48 -14.89
CA ALA A 128 -0.38 6.29 -16.03
C ALA A 128 -1.00 4.89 -16.03
N PHE A 129 -0.19 3.87 -15.78
CA PHE A 129 -0.66 2.48 -15.70
C PHE A 129 -1.69 2.28 -14.58
N MET A 130 -1.47 2.90 -13.42
CA MET A 130 -2.35 2.79 -12.25
C MET A 130 -3.55 3.73 -12.30
N GLN A 131 -3.74 4.50 -13.38
CA GLN A 131 -4.84 5.47 -13.50
C GLN A 131 -6.24 4.87 -13.23
N PRO A 132 -6.60 3.67 -13.73
CA PRO A 132 -7.92 3.08 -13.44
C PRO A 132 -8.15 2.87 -11.93
N TRP A 133 -7.12 2.47 -11.18
CA TRP A 133 -7.22 2.33 -9.73
C TRP A 133 -7.33 3.70 -9.04
N ARG A 134 -6.55 4.68 -9.49
CA ARG A 134 -6.59 6.03 -8.93
C ARG A 134 -7.97 6.69 -9.08
N GLU A 135 -8.71 6.37 -10.12
CA GLU A 135 -10.08 6.86 -10.29
C GLU A 135 -11.03 6.38 -9.19
N TYR A 136 -10.84 5.18 -8.66
CA TYR A 136 -11.59 4.69 -7.50
C TYR A 136 -11.32 5.51 -6.24
N THR A 137 -10.06 5.83 -5.98
CA THR A 137 -9.67 6.59 -4.78
C THR A 137 -10.01 8.08 -4.90
N MET A 138 -9.84 8.67 -6.09
CA MET A 138 -10.13 10.08 -6.34
C MET A 138 -11.64 10.41 -6.37
N ASN A 139 -12.49 9.44 -6.69
CA ASN A 139 -13.94 9.60 -6.75
C ASN A 139 -14.64 9.08 -5.49
N ASP A 140 -13.94 8.93 -4.39
CA ASP A 140 -14.45 8.45 -3.09
C ASP A 140 -15.20 7.11 -3.17
N ARG A 141 -14.84 6.26 -4.14
CA ARG A 141 -15.42 4.91 -4.28
C ARG A 141 -14.75 3.89 -3.36
N VAL A 142 -13.63 4.26 -2.79
CA VAL A 142 -12.81 3.46 -1.89
C VAL A 142 -12.42 4.32 -0.69
N GLN A 143 -12.61 3.80 0.51
CA GLN A 143 -12.10 4.43 1.73
C GLN A 143 -10.57 4.31 1.77
N TRP A 144 -9.91 5.39 2.16
CA TRP A 144 -8.45 5.45 2.25
C TRP A 144 -7.97 6.45 3.31
#